data_f2c2c5f85d1f14d44ec572c18795a667
#
_entry.id   f2c2c5f85d1f14d44ec572c18795a667
#
_cell.length_a   1.000
_cell.length_b   1.000
_cell.length_c   1.000
_cell.angle_alpha   90.00
_cell.angle_beta   90.00
_cell.angle_gamma   90.00
#
_symmetry.space_group_name_H-M   'P 1'
#
loop_
_entity.id
_entity.type
_entity.pdbx_description
1 polymer ?
#
loop_
_entity_poly.entity_id
_entity_poly.type
_entity_poly.pdbx_seq_one_letter_code
_entity_poly.pdbx_strand_id
1 'polypeptide(L)'
;TDIVVDREELIKKIKIISVFARDHSSIVVCEFKKNELVIYPKIDGGVENSASLDCVTEGEPMRVAFNFKFILEFLNSMEKNEIQIQLLRPDAPVVLRQKGDIDYTHIIMPVRIQE
;
A
#
# COMPACT_ATOMS: atom_id res chain seq x y z
N THR A 1 -8.41 5.35 9.15
CA THR A 1 -6.99 5.74 9.11
C THR A 1 -6.71 6.42 7.78
N ASP A 2 -6.15 7.60 7.84
CA ASP A 2 -5.80 8.38 6.65
C ASP A 2 -4.29 8.49 6.53
N ILE A 3 -3.78 8.26 5.34
CA ILE A 3 -2.36 8.24 5.08
C ILE A 3 -2.04 9.10 3.88
N VAL A 4 -0.98 9.91 3.99
CA VAL A 4 -0.43 10.67 2.87
C VAL A 4 0.99 10.18 2.65
N VAL A 5 1.29 9.79 1.43
CA VAL A 5 2.58 9.20 1.08
C VAL A 5 3.06 9.74 -0.27
N ASP A 6 4.38 9.82 -0.45
CA ASP A 6 4.96 10.24 -1.71
C ASP A 6 4.78 9.15 -2.77
N ARG A 7 4.25 9.53 -3.93
CA ARG A 7 3.94 8.60 -5.01
C ARG A 7 5.18 7.88 -5.56
N GLU A 8 6.24 8.62 -5.84
CA GLU A 8 7.44 8.05 -6.42
C GLU A 8 8.16 7.10 -5.46
N GLU A 9 8.20 7.47 -4.17
CA GLU A 9 8.79 6.61 -3.15
C GLU A 9 7.99 5.32 -3.00
N LEU A 10 6.66 5.42 -3.02
CA LEU A 10 5.80 4.26 -2.90
C LEU A 10 5.98 3.32 -4.10
N ILE A 11 6.02 3.87 -5.32
CA ILE A 11 6.28 3.08 -6.52
C ILE A 11 7.60 2.34 -6.41
N LYS A 12 8.65 3.05 -5.99
CA LYS A 12 9.98 2.49 -5.87
C LYS A 12 10.03 1.33 -4.88
N LYS A 13 9.41 1.51 -3.70
CA LYS A 13 9.41 0.47 -2.67
C LYS A 13 8.58 -0.74 -3.06
N ILE A 14 7.44 -0.53 -3.69
CA ILE A 14 6.60 -1.62 -4.18
C ILE A 14 7.34 -2.41 -5.26
N LYS A 15 8.04 -1.75 -6.17
CA LYS A 15 8.81 -2.43 -7.22
C LYS A 15 9.92 -3.30 -6.64
N ILE A 16 10.60 -2.82 -5.60
CA ILE A 16 11.64 -3.61 -4.93
C ILE A 16 11.03 -4.89 -4.35
N ILE A 17 9.93 -4.76 -3.63
CA ILE A 17 9.30 -5.91 -2.96
C ILE A 17 8.60 -6.83 -3.96
N SER A 18 8.09 -6.29 -5.08
CA SER A 18 7.39 -7.10 -6.07
C SER A 18 8.26 -8.20 -6.68
N VAL A 19 9.58 -7.99 -6.72
CA VAL A 19 10.51 -9.02 -7.19
C VAL A 19 10.39 -10.29 -6.35
N PHE A 20 10.16 -10.14 -5.04
CA PHE A 20 10.01 -11.26 -4.12
C PHE A 20 8.59 -11.81 -4.07
N ALA A 21 7.58 -10.97 -4.32
CA ALA A 21 6.17 -11.38 -4.24
C ALA A 21 5.66 -12.04 -5.52
N ARG A 22 6.29 -11.74 -6.64
CA ARG A 22 5.86 -12.15 -7.99
C ARG A 22 5.68 -13.66 -8.14
N ASP A 23 6.56 -14.43 -7.52
CA ASP A 23 6.55 -15.89 -7.58
C ASP A 23 5.64 -16.52 -6.53
N HIS A 24 5.00 -15.70 -5.68
CA HIS A 24 4.20 -16.13 -4.54
C HIS A 24 2.85 -15.39 -4.49
N SER A 25 2.05 -15.48 -5.54
CA SER A 25 0.70 -14.92 -5.61
C SER A 25 0.60 -13.40 -5.81
N SER A 26 1.70 -12.69 -5.97
CA SER A 26 1.73 -11.24 -6.24
C SER A 26 1.12 -10.39 -5.12
N ILE A 27 1.13 -10.90 -3.88
CA ILE A 27 0.55 -10.19 -2.74
C ILE A 27 1.63 -9.59 -1.87
N VAL A 28 1.44 -8.31 -1.53
CA VAL A 28 2.30 -7.62 -0.58
C VAL A 28 1.46 -7.22 0.62
N VAL A 29 2.09 -7.19 1.79
CA VAL A 29 1.47 -6.72 3.02
C VAL A 29 2.00 -5.33 3.32
N CYS A 30 1.10 -4.40 3.58
CA CYS A 30 1.44 -3.04 3.95
C CYS A 30 1.07 -2.83 5.41
N GLU A 31 2.08 -2.58 6.25
CA GLU A 31 1.86 -2.20 7.64
C GLU A 31 1.92 -0.69 7.75
N PHE A 32 0.78 -0.08 8.01
CA PHE A 32 0.66 1.36 8.19
C PHE A 32 0.85 1.67 9.67
N LYS A 33 2.05 2.12 10.01
CA LYS A 33 2.39 2.52 11.38
C LYS A 33 2.32 4.03 11.49
N LYS A 34 2.53 4.56 12.68
CA LYS A 34 2.54 6.01 12.86
C LYS A 34 3.71 6.60 12.07
N ASN A 35 3.39 7.34 11.01
CA ASN A 35 4.35 8.03 10.15
C ASN A 35 5.37 7.13 9.47
N GLU A 36 5.04 5.84 9.34
CA GLU A 36 5.90 4.89 8.63
C GLU A 36 5.06 3.83 7.95
N LEU A 37 5.40 3.50 6.71
CA LEU A 37 4.79 2.41 5.97
C LEU A 37 5.86 1.35 5.74
N VAL A 38 5.58 0.10 6.15
CA VAL A 38 6.46 -1.04 5.91
C VAL A 38 5.76 -1.98 4.95
N ILE A 39 6.48 -2.38 3.89
CA ILE A 39 5.95 -3.25 2.85
C ILE A 39 6.79 -4.51 2.78
N TYR A 40 6.14 -5.67 2.77
CA TYR A 40 6.84 -6.94 2.63
C TYR A 40 5.99 -7.93 1.83
N PRO A 41 6.63 -8.91 1.15
CA PRO A 41 5.87 -9.90 0.39
C PRO A 41 5.18 -10.88 1.33
N LYS A 42 4.00 -11.35 0.94
CA LYS A 42 3.32 -12.40 1.68
C LYS A 42 3.90 -13.75 1.24
N ILE A 43 4.86 -14.24 1.99
CA ILE A 43 5.57 -15.50 1.72
C ILE A 43 5.50 -16.36 2.97
N ASP A 44 5.23 -17.64 2.78
CA ASP A 44 5.27 -18.61 3.90
C ASP A 44 6.69 -18.73 4.42
N GLY A 45 6.87 -18.67 5.73
CA GLY A 45 8.17 -18.86 6.36
C GLY A 45 8.83 -17.59 6.91
N GLY A 46 8.15 -16.45 6.90
CA GLY A 46 8.62 -15.26 7.59
C GLY A 46 8.93 -14.06 6.70
N VAL A 47 9.31 -12.99 7.35
CA VAL A 47 9.59 -11.71 6.68
C VAL A 47 11.09 -11.49 6.63
N GLU A 48 11.70 -11.87 5.53
CA GLU A 48 13.14 -11.65 5.33
C GLU A 48 13.42 -10.40 4.50
N ASN A 49 12.44 -9.99 3.67
CA ASN A 49 12.59 -8.84 2.78
C ASN A 49 11.50 -7.85 3.08
N SER A 50 11.88 -6.63 3.43
CA SER A 50 10.93 -5.56 3.64
C SER A 50 11.52 -4.25 3.15
N ALA A 51 10.65 -3.31 2.83
CA ALA A 51 11.02 -1.96 2.47
C ALA A 51 10.18 -1.02 3.31
N SER A 52 10.74 0.10 3.72
CA SER A 52 10.01 1.08 4.50
C SER A 52 10.15 2.46 3.89
N LEU A 53 9.16 3.30 4.13
CA LEU A 53 9.18 4.69 3.70
C LEU A 53 8.39 5.53 4.69
N ASP A 54 8.72 6.82 4.70
CA ASP A 54 8.02 7.77 5.56
C ASP A 54 6.66 8.11 4.98
N CYS A 55 5.69 8.33 5.85
CA CYS A 55 4.37 8.80 5.46
C CYS A 55 3.79 9.61 6.61
N VAL A 56 2.66 10.27 6.36
CA VAL A 56 1.91 10.95 7.41
C VAL A 56 0.67 10.12 7.67
N THR A 57 0.51 9.68 8.92
CA THR A 57 -0.59 8.80 9.32
C THR A 57 -1.47 9.47 10.35
N GLU A 58 -2.77 9.50 10.10
CA GLU A 58 -3.78 9.90 11.07
C GLU A 58 -4.72 8.74 11.32
N GLY A 59 -4.77 8.27 12.54
CA GLY A 59 -5.60 7.13 12.94
C GLY A 59 -4.78 5.98 13.47
N GLU A 60 -5.46 4.85 13.67
CA GLU A 60 -4.83 3.66 14.25
C GLU A 60 -3.93 2.93 13.25
N PRO A 61 -2.85 2.32 13.72
CA PRO A 61 -2.04 1.45 12.87
C PRO A 61 -2.88 0.31 12.29
N MET A 62 -2.55 -0.10 11.07
CA MET A 62 -3.33 -1.12 10.39
C MET A 62 -2.45 -1.90 9.42
N ARG A 63 -2.70 -3.19 9.29
CA ARG A 63 -2.01 -4.06 8.35
C ARG A 63 -3.01 -4.53 7.29
N VAL A 64 -2.68 -4.28 6.01
CA VAL A 64 -3.58 -4.61 4.89
C VAL A 64 -2.76 -5.26 3.79
N ALA A 65 -3.30 -6.33 3.19
CA ALA A 65 -2.65 -7.02 2.08
C ALA A 65 -3.28 -6.62 0.75
N PHE A 66 -2.45 -6.46 -0.26
CA PHE A 66 -2.90 -6.06 -1.60
C PHE A 66 -2.20 -6.88 -2.67
N ASN A 67 -2.87 -7.01 -3.82
CA ASN A 67 -2.18 -7.40 -5.03
C ASN A 67 -1.40 -6.17 -5.53
N PHE A 68 -0.06 -6.25 -5.58
CA PHE A 68 0.77 -5.10 -5.89
C PHE A 68 0.51 -4.55 -7.30
N LYS A 69 0.03 -5.38 -8.21
CA LYS A 69 -0.22 -4.95 -9.59
C LYS A 69 -1.30 -3.87 -9.66
N PHE A 70 -2.34 -3.99 -8.83
CA PHE A 70 -3.41 -3.00 -8.81
C PHE A 70 -2.94 -1.67 -8.24
N ILE A 71 -2.10 -1.73 -7.21
CA ILE A 71 -1.56 -0.49 -6.62
C ILE A 71 -0.63 0.21 -7.62
N LEU A 72 0.24 -0.54 -8.27
CA LEU A 72 1.15 0.03 -9.27
C LEU A 72 0.39 0.63 -10.44
N GLU A 73 -0.66 -0.03 -10.90
CA GLU A 73 -1.50 0.48 -11.96
C GLU A 73 -2.10 1.84 -11.60
N PHE A 74 -2.64 1.95 -10.38
CA PHE A 74 -3.15 3.22 -9.89
C PHE A 74 -2.05 4.28 -9.84
N LEU A 75 -0.91 3.96 -9.23
CA LEU A 75 0.17 4.92 -9.04
C LEU A 75 0.75 5.42 -10.37
N ASN A 76 0.87 4.51 -11.33
CA ASN A 76 1.39 4.86 -12.65
C ASN A 76 0.43 5.73 -13.46
N SER A 77 -0.86 5.72 -13.13
CA SER A 77 -1.86 6.55 -13.81
C SER A 77 -2.01 7.95 -13.20
N MET A 78 -1.35 8.19 -12.06
CA MET A 78 -1.44 9.46 -11.36
C MET A 78 -0.27 10.38 -11.73
N GLU A 79 -0.48 11.68 -11.60
CA GLU A 79 0.53 12.68 -11.96
C GLU A 79 1.09 13.43 -10.76
N LYS A 80 0.30 13.58 -9.69
CA LYS A 80 0.71 14.33 -8.51
C LYS A 80 1.66 13.54 -7.64
N ASN A 81 2.48 14.24 -6.88
CA ASN A 81 3.51 13.62 -6.05
C ASN A 81 2.98 13.02 -4.76
N GLU A 82 1.84 13.48 -4.27
CA GLU A 82 1.27 12.98 -3.02
C GLU A 82 0.00 12.20 -3.24
N ILE A 83 -0.06 11.03 -2.62
CA ILE A 83 -1.20 10.11 -2.70
C ILE A 83 -1.83 10.02 -1.31
N GLN A 84 -3.15 10.07 -1.28
CA GLN A 84 -3.92 9.88 -0.06
C GLN A 84 -4.53 8.49 -0.07
N ILE A 85 -4.34 7.75 1.03
CA ILE A 85 -4.89 6.41 1.21
C ILE A 85 -5.81 6.45 2.42
N GLN A 86 -7.05 6.02 2.24
CA GLN A 86 -8.02 5.98 3.33
C GLN A 86 -8.37 4.54 3.63
N LEU A 87 -8.13 4.13 4.88
CA LEU A 87 -8.36 2.79 5.36
C LEU A 87 -9.46 2.80 6.42
N LEU A 88 -10.42 1.91 6.28
CA LEU A 88 -11.47 1.75 7.29
C LEU A 88 -11.14 0.59 8.22
N ARG A 89 -10.85 -0.56 7.65
CA ARG A 89 -10.43 -1.77 8.37
C ARG A 89 -9.72 -2.69 7.38
N PRO A 90 -9.00 -3.73 7.89
CA PRO A 90 -8.15 -4.57 6.99
C PRO A 90 -8.89 -5.32 5.89
N ASP A 91 -10.20 -5.56 6.03
CA ASP A 91 -10.99 -6.28 5.04
C ASP A 91 -11.96 -5.40 4.25
N ALA A 92 -11.91 -4.09 4.45
CA ALA A 92 -12.80 -3.16 3.77
C ALA A 92 -12.13 -2.56 2.53
N PRO A 93 -12.93 -2.09 1.55
CA PRO A 93 -12.34 -1.41 0.40
C PRO A 93 -11.44 -0.25 0.81
N VAL A 94 -10.33 -0.11 0.11
CA VAL A 94 -9.35 0.95 0.36
C VAL A 94 -9.53 2.03 -0.69
N VAL A 95 -9.63 3.27 -0.24
CA VAL A 95 -9.81 4.42 -1.12
C VAL A 95 -8.47 5.07 -1.39
N LEU A 96 -8.16 5.26 -2.66
CA LEU A 96 -6.91 5.88 -3.12
C LEU A 96 -7.24 7.09 -3.99
N ARG A 97 -6.51 8.19 -3.77
CA ARG A 97 -6.68 9.39 -4.59
C ARG A 97 -5.40 10.21 -4.56
N GLN A 98 -5.29 11.14 -5.49
CA GLN A 98 -4.26 12.16 -5.40
C GLN A 98 -4.67 13.16 -4.33
N LYS A 99 -3.72 13.60 -3.50
CA LYS A 99 -4.03 14.54 -2.43
C LYS A 99 -4.64 15.83 -3.01
N GLY A 100 -5.79 16.21 -2.47
CA GLY A 100 -6.50 17.40 -2.92
C GLY A 100 -7.43 17.18 -4.10
N ASP A 101 -7.43 16.01 -4.71
CA ASP A 101 -8.30 15.68 -5.83
C ASP A 101 -9.48 14.86 -5.34
N ILE A 102 -10.62 15.49 -5.17
CA ILE A 102 -11.83 14.84 -4.69
C ILE A 102 -12.69 14.27 -5.84
N ASP A 103 -12.38 14.64 -7.08
CA ASP A 103 -13.19 14.24 -8.23
C ASP A 103 -12.82 12.86 -8.78
N TYR A 104 -11.61 12.39 -8.51
CA TYR A 104 -11.16 11.09 -8.97
C TYR A 104 -10.76 10.23 -7.78
N THR A 105 -11.52 9.18 -7.56
CA THR A 105 -11.30 8.24 -6.46
C THR A 105 -11.14 6.84 -7.03
N HIS A 106 -10.10 6.17 -6.60
CA HIS A 106 -9.82 4.80 -6.99
C HIS A 106 -10.03 3.88 -5.79
N ILE A 107 -10.69 2.75 -6.01
CA ILE A 107 -10.98 1.81 -4.93
C ILE A 107 -10.29 0.48 -5.23
N ILE A 108 -9.55 -0.02 -4.25
CA ILE A 108 -8.90 -1.33 -4.34
C ILE A 108 -9.43 -2.21 -3.21
N MET A 109 -9.83 -3.43 -3.55
CA MET A 109 -10.22 -4.41 -2.55
C MET A 109 -8.97 -5.07 -1.99
N PRO A 110 -8.82 -5.13 -0.67
CA PRO A 110 -7.69 -5.81 -0.07
C PRO A 110 -7.84 -7.32 -0.20
N VAL A 111 -6.72 -8.01 -0.09
CA VAL A 111 -6.69 -9.47 -0.02
C VAL A 111 -6.78 -9.86 1.46
N ARG A 112 -7.60 -10.86 1.77
CA ARG A 112 -7.74 -11.31 3.15
C ARG A 112 -6.43 -11.93 3.64
N ILE A 113 -5.97 -11.48 4.80
CA ILE A 113 -4.81 -12.08 5.46
C ILE A 113 -5.32 -13.22 6.32
N GLN A 114 -4.83 -14.43 6.03
CA GLN A 114 -5.10 -15.59 6.86
C GLN A 114 -3.91 -15.79 7.78
N GLU A 115 -4.16 -15.77 9.05
CA GLU A 115 -3.16 -16.03 10.08
C GLU A 115 -3.36 -17.41 10.67
#